data_4ffeff9aa2d1f7679fb60e71729ca9e3
#
_entry.id   4ffeff9aa2d1f7679fb60e71729ca9e3
#
_cell.length_a   1.000
_cell.length_b   1.000
_cell.length_c   1.000
_cell.angle_alpha   90.00
_cell.angle_beta   90.00
_cell.angle_gamma   90.00
#
_symmetry.space_group_name_H-M   'P 1'
#
loop_
_entity.id
_entity.type
_entity.pdbx_description
1 polymer ?
#
loop_
_entity_poly.entity_id
_entity_poly.type
_entity_poly.pdbx_seq_one_letter_code
_entity_poly.pdbx_strand_id
1 'polypeptide(L)'
;MKKILIVEDEDPIRNLYKEELKDEGYEVVVAADGLVGYELFKKEKPDLITIDLKMPNMNGIELLDKIRKENKDIPIIIYTAYGEFTQNFSTWAADEYLVKSSDLTEFKAKIKELLHSEK
;
A
#
# COMPACT_ATOMS: atom_id res chain seq x y z
N MET A 1 9.02 -16.05 -0.77
CA MET A 1 8.74 -14.92 0.13
C MET A 1 7.92 -13.88 -0.60
N LYS A 2 6.81 -13.45 -0.01
CA LYS A 2 5.96 -12.44 -0.64
C LYS A 2 6.60 -11.07 -0.53
N LYS A 3 6.44 -10.26 -1.57
CA LYS A 3 7.03 -8.93 -1.65
C LYS A 3 5.95 -7.86 -1.52
N ILE A 4 6.16 -6.90 -0.63
CA ILE A 4 5.22 -5.81 -0.38
C ILE A 4 5.88 -4.49 -0.75
N LEU A 5 5.16 -3.68 -1.52
CA LEU A 5 5.60 -2.31 -1.82
C LEU A 5 4.84 -1.36 -0.91
N ILE A 6 5.57 -0.54 -0.16
CA ILE A 6 4.99 0.46 0.74
C ILE A 6 5.23 1.84 0.14
N VAL A 7 4.16 2.58 -0.11
CA VAL A 7 4.25 3.94 -0.63
C VAL A 7 3.81 4.90 0.47
N GLU A 8 4.77 5.57 1.08
CA GLU A 8 4.57 6.41 2.25
C GLU A 8 5.62 7.51 2.25
N ASP A 9 5.20 8.77 2.34
CA ASP A 9 6.12 9.89 2.20
C ASP A 9 6.88 10.27 3.48
N GLU A 10 6.37 9.89 4.65
CA GLU A 10 7.02 10.23 5.92
C GLU A 10 8.07 9.19 6.28
N ASP A 11 9.33 9.60 6.35
CA ASP A 11 10.45 8.69 6.58
C ASP A 11 10.32 7.83 7.83
N PRO A 12 10.03 8.39 9.01
CA PRO A 12 9.94 7.55 10.21
C PRO A 12 8.83 6.51 10.11
N ILE A 13 7.69 6.89 9.53
CA ILE A 13 6.55 5.98 9.40
C ILE A 13 6.88 4.90 8.38
N ARG A 14 7.46 5.28 7.24
CA ARG A 14 7.85 4.33 6.21
C ARG A 14 8.84 3.30 6.76
N ASN A 15 9.81 3.76 7.53
CA ASN A 15 10.80 2.85 8.13
C ASN A 15 10.16 1.92 9.15
N LEU A 16 9.23 2.41 9.93
CA LEU A 16 8.52 1.58 10.91
C LEU A 16 7.77 0.45 10.22
N TYR A 17 7.00 0.78 9.17
CA TYR A 17 6.24 -0.25 8.46
C TYR A 17 7.18 -1.27 7.81
N LYS A 18 8.29 -0.79 7.25
CA LYS A 18 9.25 -1.67 6.62
C LYS A 18 9.78 -2.69 7.62
N GLU A 19 10.21 -2.24 8.80
CA GLU A 19 10.76 -3.14 9.81
C GLU A 19 9.71 -4.11 10.34
N GLU A 20 8.50 -3.59 10.59
CA GLU A 20 7.42 -4.43 11.12
C GLU A 20 7.04 -5.53 10.14
N LEU A 21 6.98 -5.22 8.86
CA LEU A 21 6.60 -6.21 7.86
C LEU A 21 7.73 -7.18 7.55
N LYS A 22 8.98 -6.72 7.61
CA LYS A 22 10.11 -7.63 7.49
C LYS A 22 10.09 -8.65 8.63
N ASP A 23 9.75 -8.21 9.83
CA ASP A 23 9.65 -9.12 10.97
C ASP A 23 8.56 -10.16 10.76
N GLU A 24 7.55 -9.86 9.95
CA GLU A 24 6.49 -10.83 9.63
C GLU A 24 6.90 -11.81 8.53
N GLY A 25 8.10 -11.66 7.99
CA GLY A 25 8.60 -12.59 6.98
C GLY A 25 8.44 -12.15 5.55
N TYR A 26 8.11 -10.88 5.31
CA TYR A 26 7.94 -10.37 3.95
C TYR A 26 9.20 -9.70 3.44
N GLU A 27 9.36 -9.70 2.13
CA GLU A 27 10.33 -8.84 1.47
C GLU A 27 9.65 -7.49 1.27
N VAL A 28 10.32 -6.39 1.60
CA VAL A 28 9.69 -5.07 1.60
C VAL A 28 10.48 -4.09 0.74
N VAL A 29 9.78 -3.43 -0.17
CA VAL A 29 10.31 -2.35 -0.99
C VAL A 29 9.55 -1.09 -0.62
N VAL A 30 10.23 0.04 -0.52
CA VAL A 30 9.60 1.28 -0.08
C VAL A 30 9.75 2.37 -1.11
N ALA A 31 8.76 3.26 -1.18
CA ALA A 31 8.76 4.41 -2.05
C ALA A 31 8.30 5.63 -1.27
N ALA A 32 8.95 6.77 -1.51
CA ALA A 32 8.67 8.00 -0.78
C ALA A 32 7.55 8.84 -1.42
N ASP A 33 7.15 8.52 -2.63
CA ASP A 33 6.05 9.24 -3.29
C ASP A 33 5.45 8.36 -4.38
N GLY A 34 4.39 8.88 -5.02
CA GLY A 34 3.65 8.11 -6.01
C GLY A 34 4.43 7.83 -7.29
N LEU A 35 5.31 8.73 -7.70
CA LEU A 35 6.10 8.49 -8.91
C LEU A 35 7.08 7.33 -8.71
N VAL A 36 7.80 7.35 -7.59
CA VAL A 36 8.71 6.26 -7.26
C VAL A 36 7.91 4.97 -7.05
N GLY A 37 6.75 5.09 -6.41
CA GLY A 37 5.87 3.94 -6.19
C GLY A 37 5.47 3.26 -7.50
N TYR A 38 5.10 4.05 -8.49
CA TYR A 38 4.71 3.50 -9.78
C TYR A 38 5.90 2.83 -10.48
N GLU A 39 7.07 3.46 -10.43
CA GLU A 39 8.28 2.88 -11.02
C GLU A 39 8.62 1.54 -10.36
N LEU A 40 8.55 1.49 -9.04
CA LEU A 40 8.86 0.27 -8.31
C LEU A 40 7.80 -0.82 -8.51
N PHE A 41 6.54 -0.42 -8.65
CA PHE A 41 5.49 -1.37 -9.00
C PHE A 41 5.84 -2.12 -10.28
N LYS A 42 6.31 -1.41 -11.28
CA LYS A 42 6.64 -2.03 -12.57
C LYS A 42 7.92 -2.84 -12.50
N LYS A 43 8.92 -2.33 -11.78
CA LYS A 43 10.24 -2.97 -11.71
C LYS A 43 10.26 -4.17 -10.78
N GLU A 44 9.70 -4.02 -9.59
CA GLU A 44 9.81 -5.02 -8.54
C GLU A 44 8.70 -6.07 -8.56
N LYS A 45 7.61 -5.78 -9.25
CA LYS A 45 6.45 -6.68 -9.35
C LYS A 45 6.01 -7.21 -8.00
N PRO A 46 5.60 -6.32 -7.09
CA PRO A 46 5.22 -6.75 -5.73
C PRO A 46 3.96 -7.62 -5.74
N ASP A 47 3.78 -8.34 -4.66
CA ASP A 47 2.59 -9.17 -4.46
C ASP A 47 1.45 -8.41 -3.82
N LEU A 48 1.75 -7.29 -3.18
CA LEU A 48 0.76 -6.43 -2.53
C LEU A 48 1.34 -5.03 -2.41
N ILE A 49 0.49 -4.01 -2.47
CA ILE A 49 0.91 -2.62 -2.36
C ILE A 49 0.09 -1.93 -1.28
N THR A 50 0.76 -1.15 -0.42
CA THR A 50 0.08 -0.25 0.49
C THR A 50 0.34 1.18 0.06
N ILE A 51 -0.70 2.02 0.03
CA ILE A 51 -0.62 3.37 -0.50
C ILE A 51 -1.22 4.36 0.48
N ASP A 52 -0.47 5.45 0.77
CA ASP A 52 -1.02 6.59 1.49
C ASP A 52 -1.64 7.53 0.45
N LEU A 53 -2.77 8.12 0.76
CA LEU A 53 -3.47 8.99 -0.19
C LEU A 53 -2.81 10.35 -0.38
N LYS A 54 -2.29 10.93 0.69
CA LYS A 54 -1.75 12.29 0.62
C LYS A 54 -0.23 12.26 0.54
N MET A 55 0.29 12.47 -0.66
CA MET A 55 1.73 12.42 -0.92
C MET A 55 2.10 13.47 -1.95
N PRO A 56 3.37 13.91 -1.96
CA PRO A 56 3.83 14.84 -3.00
C PRO A 56 3.96 14.14 -4.34
N ASN A 57 4.05 14.93 -5.39
CA ASN A 57 4.24 14.53 -6.79
C ASN A 57 3.03 13.82 -7.37
N MET A 58 2.77 12.60 -6.99
CA MET A 58 1.58 11.85 -7.42
C MET A 58 0.86 11.36 -6.18
N ASN A 59 -0.38 11.80 -5.96
CA ASN A 59 -1.11 11.38 -4.77
C ASN A 59 -1.56 9.92 -4.91
N GLY A 60 -2.05 9.37 -3.78
CA GLY A 60 -2.38 7.94 -3.73
C GLY A 60 -3.50 7.52 -4.68
N ILE A 61 -4.47 8.40 -4.93
CA ILE A 61 -5.57 8.06 -5.84
C ILE A 61 -5.07 7.99 -7.27
N GLU A 62 -4.22 8.92 -7.67
CA GLU A 62 -3.62 8.89 -9.00
C GLU A 62 -2.78 7.61 -9.18
N LEU A 63 -2.01 7.26 -8.17
CA LEU A 63 -1.21 6.05 -8.21
C LEU A 63 -2.09 4.81 -8.32
N LEU A 64 -3.14 4.75 -7.52
CA LEU A 64 -4.09 3.64 -7.55
C LEU A 64 -4.66 3.46 -8.97
N ASP A 65 -5.10 4.56 -9.58
CA ASP A 65 -5.65 4.51 -10.93
C ASP A 65 -4.64 3.97 -11.94
N LYS A 66 -3.40 4.44 -11.85
CA LYS A 66 -2.36 4.00 -12.78
C LYS A 66 -2.07 2.52 -12.64
N ILE A 67 -1.99 2.05 -11.41
CA ILE A 67 -1.71 0.64 -11.15
C ILE A 67 -2.86 -0.22 -11.67
N ARG A 68 -4.10 0.20 -11.42
CA ARG A 68 -5.27 -0.58 -11.84
C ARG A 68 -5.43 -0.66 -13.35
N LYS A 69 -4.92 0.32 -14.08
CA LYS A 69 -4.94 0.24 -15.54
C LYS A 69 -4.00 -0.86 -16.04
N GLU A 70 -2.98 -1.20 -15.28
CA GLU A 70 -2.00 -2.20 -15.69
C GLU A 70 -2.23 -3.55 -15.02
N ASN A 71 -2.81 -3.58 -13.82
CA ASN A 71 -3.02 -4.81 -13.08
C ASN A 71 -4.30 -4.68 -12.24
N LYS A 72 -5.31 -5.44 -12.62
CA LYS A 72 -6.61 -5.37 -11.95
C LYS A 72 -6.67 -6.28 -10.73
N ASP A 73 -5.70 -7.17 -10.57
CA ASP A 73 -5.78 -8.24 -9.57
C ASP A 73 -4.87 -8.08 -8.37
N ILE A 74 -3.83 -7.25 -8.46
CA ILE A 74 -2.89 -7.11 -7.35
C ILE A 74 -3.61 -6.52 -6.13
N PRO A 75 -3.43 -7.14 -4.94
CA PRO A 75 -4.03 -6.58 -3.73
C PRO A 75 -3.47 -5.20 -3.41
N ILE A 76 -4.35 -4.25 -3.13
CA ILE A 76 -3.95 -2.89 -2.78
C ILE A 76 -4.69 -2.47 -1.52
N ILE A 77 -3.95 -1.99 -0.54
CA ILE A 77 -4.49 -1.44 0.70
C ILE A 77 -4.23 0.06 0.70
N ILE A 78 -5.29 0.85 0.86
CA ILE A 78 -5.13 2.28 1.14
C ILE A 78 -4.96 2.40 2.66
N TYR A 79 -3.82 2.92 3.10
CA TYR A 79 -3.52 3.06 4.52
C TYR A 79 -3.17 4.52 4.79
N THR A 80 -4.10 5.26 5.34
CA THR A 80 -3.99 6.71 5.40
C THR A 80 -4.59 7.24 6.69
N ALA A 81 -4.20 8.47 7.06
CA ALA A 81 -4.78 9.16 8.21
C ALA A 81 -6.12 9.84 7.88
N TYR A 82 -6.53 9.82 6.61
CA TYR A 82 -7.67 10.61 6.14
C TYR A 82 -8.91 9.75 5.93
N GLY A 83 -9.71 9.61 7.01
CA GLY A 83 -10.90 8.76 6.98
C GLY A 83 -11.99 9.24 6.03
N GLU A 84 -12.03 10.53 5.72
CA GLU A 84 -13.07 11.06 4.85
C GLU A 84 -12.99 10.51 3.43
N PHE A 85 -11.86 9.96 3.03
CA PHE A 85 -11.71 9.40 1.69
C PHE A 85 -12.40 8.06 1.52
N THR A 86 -12.95 7.49 2.59
CA THR A 86 -13.68 6.23 2.48
C THR A 86 -14.91 6.35 1.59
N GLN A 87 -15.41 7.57 1.37
CA GLN A 87 -16.59 7.81 0.55
C GLN A 87 -16.24 8.13 -0.91
N ASN A 88 -14.97 8.17 -1.24
CA ASN A 88 -14.52 8.52 -2.59
C ASN A 88 -14.56 7.30 -3.49
N PHE A 89 -15.24 7.42 -4.63
CA PHE A 89 -15.32 6.31 -5.59
C PHE A 89 -13.98 5.80 -6.04
N SER A 90 -12.99 6.69 -6.14
CA SER A 90 -11.66 6.30 -6.62
C SER A 90 -11.01 5.27 -5.70
N THR A 91 -11.34 5.28 -4.41
CA THR A 91 -10.74 4.31 -3.48
C THR A 91 -11.38 2.94 -3.59
N TRP A 92 -12.51 2.81 -4.31
CA TRP A 92 -13.16 1.51 -4.50
C TRP A 92 -12.32 0.55 -5.32
N ALA A 93 -11.32 1.07 -6.04
CA ALA A 93 -10.39 0.22 -6.79
C ALA A 93 -9.40 -0.51 -5.88
N ALA A 94 -9.30 -0.09 -4.62
CA ALA A 94 -8.45 -0.77 -3.64
C ALA A 94 -9.23 -1.94 -3.02
N ASP A 95 -8.50 -2.92 -2.53
CA ASP A 95 -9.12 -4.07 -1.86
C ASP A 95 -9.52 -3.73 -0.43
N GLU A 96 -8.79 -2.83 0.22
CA GLU A 96 -9.08 -2.41 1.57
C GLU A 96 -8.75 -0.94 1.76
N TYR A 97 -9.47 -0.32 2.67
CA TYR A 97 -9.21 1.05 3.09
C TYR A 97 -9.09 1.04 4.61
N LEU A 98 -7.92 1.37 5.12
CA LEU A 98 -7.68 1.37 6.56
C LEU A 98 -7.19 2.75 7.00
N VAL A 99 -7.67 3.20 8.15
CA VAL A 99 -7.21 4.45 8.74
C VAL A 99 -6.00 4.13 9.62
N LYS A 100 -4.94 4.94 9.48
CA LYS A 100 -3.70 4.73 10.22
C LYS A 100 -3.93 4.72 11.72
N SER A 101 -3.21 3.84 12.40
CA SER A 101 -3.27 3.68 13.84
C SER A 101 -1.86 3.35 14.33
N SER A 102 -1.58 3.68 15.59
CA SER A 102 -0.31 3.30 16.20
C SER A 102 -0.24 1.79 16.43
N ASP A 103 -1.40 1.13 16.48
CA ASP A 103 -1.47 -0.33 16.60
C ASP A 103 -1.59 -0.90 15.19
N LEU A 104 -0.58 -1.66 14.76
CA LEU A 104 -0.51 -2.20 13.40
C LEU A 104 -1.15 -3.58 13.27
N THR A 105 -1.85 -4.05 14.30
CA THR A 105 -2.44 -5.39 14.29
C THR A 105 -3.41 -5.58 13.12
N GLU A 106 -4.32 -4.63 12.93
CA GLU A 106 -5.30 -4.73 11.84
C GLU A 106 -4.61 -4.65 10.47
N PHE A 107 -3.64 -3.75 10.34
CA PHE A 107 -2.88 -3.58 9.11
C PHE A 107 -2.18 -4.89 8.72
N LYS A 108 -1.48 -5.50 9.68
CA LYS A 108 -0.79 -6.77 9.46
C LYS A 108 -1.76 -7.89 9.14
N ALA A 109 -2.89 -7.92 9.82
CA ALA A 109 -3.90 -8.96 9.60
C ALA A 109 -4.47 -8.88 8.19
N LYS A 110 -4.75 -7.67 7.70
CA LYS A 110 -5.29 -7.50 6.35
C LYS A 110 -4.27 -7.86 5.27
N ILE A 111 -3.01 -7.53 5.50
CA ILE A 111 -1.95 -7.92 4.57
C ILE A 111 -1.90 -9.45 4.47
N LYS A 112 -1.89 -10.10 5.61
CA LYS A 112 -1.84 -11.56 5.64
C LYS A 112 -3.05 -12.17 4.94
N GLU A 113 -4.23 -11.64 5.23
CA GLU A 113 -5.47 -12.14 4.62
C GLU A 113 -5.41 -12.03 3.10
N LEU A 114 -5.00 -10.87 2.58
CA LEU A 114 -4.99 -10.65 1.13
C LEU A 114 -3.91 -11.47 0.43
N LEU A 115 -2.75 -11.64 1.07
CA LEU A 115 -1.65 -12.38 0.46
C LEU A 115 -1.85 -13.90 0.49
N HIS A 116 -2.62 -14.39 1.44
CA HIS A 116 -2.81 -15.82 1.61
C HIS A 116 -4.23 -16.28 1.27
N SER A 117 -4.98 -15.39 0.63
CA SER A 117 -6.32 -15.72 0.16
C SER A 117 -6.22 -16.67 -1.03
N GLU A 118 -6.99 -17.74 -1.00
CA GLU A 118 -7.02 -18.69 -2.11
C GLU A 118 -8.12 -18.34 -3.09
N LYS A 119 -7.85 -18.53 -4.35
CA LYS A 119 -8.84 -18.29 -5.39
C LYS A 119 -9.16 -19.58 -6.10
#